data_af1c28cf9d5bc0b548279f2dd8cb65f5
#
_entry.id   af1c28cf9d5bc0b548279f2dd8cb65f5
#
_cell.length_a   1.000
_cell.length_b   1.000
_cell.length_c   1.000
_cell.angle_alpha   90.00
_cell.angle_beta   90.00
_cell.angle_gamma   90.00
#
_symmetry.space_group_name_H-M   'P 1'
#
loop_
_entity.id
_entity.type
_entity.pdbx_description
1 polymer ?
#
loop_
_entity_poly.entity_id
_entity_poly.type
_entity_poly.pdbx_seq_one_letter_code
_entity_poly.pdbx_strand_id
1 'polypeptide(L)'
;VKVKTPRTARRSGLIALASGLLAVSLTTPTAQAAPSAKASPEAAAKLTKTLGTTSTAGSYYDAETKSVVVNVTTRKAAEAVREAGAVPRLVTHSSAQLAKAGAATKAADIPGTAWAVDPRSNKLVVSADSNVSRADLAELKSATASYGDAVTVKRVSGTFRKLLNGGTAIYADAGWRCSVGFNVRSSSGAYYFLTAGHCTDGYPNWYTNSGLSTYVGPTIDSSFPTNDYGIVRYDNTGVSHPGTVNLYNGTSQDITSAANAYVGESVKRSGSTTSVHGGTVQALNATVNYGGGDVVYGLIQTNVCAEPGDSGGSLFDGTKAIGLTSGGSGDCTSGGTTFFQPVTEALSAYGVSVY
;
A
#
# COMPACT_ATOMS: atom_id res chain seq x y z
N VAL A 1 1.61 -44.36 71.17
CA VAL A 1 2.58 -44.38 72.28
C VAL A 1 3.04 -42.97 72.51
N LYS A 2 2.53 -42.36 73.59
CA LYS A 2 3.07 -41.48 74.65
C LYS A 2 4.34 -40.65 74.26
N VAL A 3 4.20 -39.31 74.28
CA VAL A 3 4.49 -38.38 75.36
C VAL A 3 5.94 -38.17 75.74
N LYS A 4 6.43 -36.94 75.63
CA LYS A 4 6.92 -36.11 76.74
C LYS A 4 7.54 -34.78 76.25
N THR A 5 6.94 -33.69 76.77
CA THR A 5 7.63 -32.41 77.00
C THR A 5 8.53 -32.52 78.25
N PRO A 6 9.49 -31.65 78.40
CA PRO A 6 9.50 -30.84 79.66
C PRO A 6 9.81 -29.35 79.45
N ARG A 7 9.46 -28.70 80.48
CA ARG A 7 9.34 -27.30 80.85
C ARG A 7 10.66 -26.62 81.23
N THR A 8 10.64 -25.30 80.96
CA THR A 8 11.09 -24.18 81.84
C THR A 8 12.60 -23.96 82.10
N ALA A 9 12.99 -22.69 81.73
CA ALA A 9 13.57 -21.82 82.75
C ALA A 9 13.59 -20.35 82.28
N ARG A 10 12.93 -19.49 83.11
CA ARG A 10 13.04 -18.03 83.09
C ARG A 10 14.42 -17.57 83.45
N ARG A 11 14.98 -16.56 82.74
CA ARG A 11 15.81 -15.55 83.45
C ARG A 11 15.51 -14.17 82.85
N SER A 12 15.10 -13.31 83.73
CA SER A 12 14.89 -11.88 83.57
C SER A 12 16.23 -11.18 83.42
N GLY A 13 16.33 -10.21 82.53
CA GLY A 13 17.41 -9.25 82.47
C GLY A 13 16.90 -7.97 81.79
N LEU A 14 16.73 -6.96 82.62
CA LEU A 14 16.55 -5.57 82.21
C LEU A 14 17.74 -5.12 81.40
N ILE A 15 17.51 -4.19 80.38
CA ILE A 15 18.19 -2.88 80.40
C ILE A 15 18.12 -2.24 78.98
N ALA A 16 17.78 -0.96 79.06
CA ALA A 16 18.12 0.18 78.20
C ALA A 16 17.35 0.41 76.92
N LEU A 17 16.45 1.39 76.99
CA LEU A 17 15.99 2.24 75.91
C LEU A 17 17.19 2.96 75.25
N ALA A 18 17.35 2.72 73.98
CA ALA A 18 18.05 3.64 73.07
C ALA A 18 17.09 3.99 71.91
N SER A 19 16.60 5.23 71.97
CA SER A 19 15.80 5.81 70.93
C SER A 19 16.63 6.08 69.70
N GLY A 20 16.63 5.14 68.77
CA GLY A 20 17.21 5.34 67.44
C GLY A 20 16.08 5.69 66.42
N LEU A 21 15.97 6.93 66.05
CA LEU A 21 15.18 7.37 64.92
C LEU A 21 15.76 6.75 63.63
N LEU A 22 15.21 5.63 63.15
CA LEU A 22 15.43 5.19 61.78
C LEU A 22 14.57 6.03 60.88
N ALA A 23 15.20 6.99 60.18
CA ALA A 23 14.63 7.63 59.01
C ALA A 23 14.54 6.58 57.90
N VAL A 24 13.38 5.98 57.69
CA VAL A 24 13.05 5.19 56.54
C VAL A 24 12.88 6.17 55.37
N SER A 25 13.94 6.33 54.59
CA SER A 25 13.87 6.99 53.28
C SER A 25 13.02 6.10 52.36
N LEU A 26 11.76 6.47 52.19
CA LEU A 26 10.91 5.95 51.12
C LEU A 26 11.46 6.43 49.78
N THR A 27 12.39 5.66 49.21
CA THR A 27 12.71 5.79 47.78
C THR A 27 11.53 5.20 47.02
N THR A 28 10.62 6.06 46.57
CA THR A 28 9.65 5.67 45.55
C THR A 28 10.42 5.25 44.33
N PRO A 29 10.25 4.01 43.84
CA PRO A 29 10.83 3.65 42.54
C PRO A 29 10.17 4.56 41.49
N THR A 30 10.93 5.44 40.87
CA THR A 30 10.51 6.09 39.63
C THR A 30 10.25 4.97 38.64
N ALA A 31 8.99 4.72 38.36
CA ALA A 31 8.59 3.81 37.32
C ALA A 31 9.15 4.35 36.00
N GLN A 32 10.29 3.80 35.57
CA GLN A 32 10.85 4.07 34.26
C GLN A 32 9.86 3.48 33.27
N ALA A 33 9.16 4.34 32.55
CA ALA A 33 8.24 3.91 31.50
C ALA A 33 9.02 2.99 30.54
N ALA A 34 8.56 1.76 30.40
CA ALA A 34 9.12 0.84 29.44
C ALA A 34 9.12 1.52 28.05
N PRO A 35 10.16 1.37 27.23
CA PRO A 35 10.18 1.95 25.91
C PRO A 35 8.96 1.43 25.15
N SER A 36 8.14 2.36 24.65
CA SER A 36 6.96 2.01 23.85
C SER A 36 7.39 1.17 22.65
N ALA A 37 6.67 0.08 22.39
CA ALA A 37 6.93 -0.74 21.22
C ALA A 37 6.87 0.14 19.96
N LYS A 38 7.77 -0.10 18.99
CA LYS A 38 7.78 0.65 17.73
C LYS A 38 6.44 0.49 17.02
N ALA A 39 5.86 1.59 16.55
CA ALA A 39 4.60 1.55 15.80
C ALA A 39 4.78 0.81 14.47
N SER A 40 3.76 0.01 14.10
CA SER A 40 3.66 -0.53 12.75
C SER A 40 3.12 0.52 11.77
N PRO A 41 3.34 0.36 10.44
CA PRO A 41 2.74 1.25 9.43
C PRO A 41 1.22 1.34 9.54
N GLU A 42 0.53 0.23 9.84
CA GLU A 42 -0.94 0.19 10.02
C GLU A 42 -1.37 0.97 11.25
N ALA A 43 -0.63 0.84 12.36
CA ALA A 43 -0.88 1.61 13.58
C ALA A 43 -0.72 3.12 13.33
N ALA A 44 0.31 3.51 12.56
CA ALA A 44 0.53 4.89 12.18
C ALA A 44 -0.56 5.43 11.25
N ALA A 45 -1.04 4.64 10.28
CA ALA A 45 -2.14 5.00 9.42
C ALA A 45 -3.45 5.22 10.21
N LYS A 46 -3.74 4.34 11.18
CA LYS A 46 -4.87 4.51 12.10
C LYS A 46 -4.71 5.78 12.96
N LEU A 47 -3.52 6.04 13.46
CA LEU A 47 -3.22 7.23 14.25
C LEU A 47 -3.40 8.52 13.45
N THR A 48 -2.91 8.59 12.20
CA THR A 48 -3.11 9.75 11.33
C THR A 48 -4.58 10.03 11.07
N LYS A 49 -5.39 8.97 10.89
CA LYS A 49 -6.84 9.10 10.75
C LYS A 49 -7.50 9.66 12.02
N THR A 50 -7.07 9.20 13.20
CA THR A 50 -7.59 9.67 14.50
C THR A 50 -7.22 11.14 14.79
N LEU A 51 -5.98 11.54 14.47
CA LEU A 51 -5.50 12.92 14.67
C LEU A 51 -6.10 13.93 13.67
N GLY A 52 -6.64 13.44 12.56
CA GLY A 52 -7.34 14.23 11.55
C GLY A 52 -6.43 14.90 10.53
N THR A 53 -7.05 15.28 9.40
CA THR A 53 -6.36 15.78 8.20
C THR A 53 -5.74 17.17 8.35
N THR A 54 -6.15 17.95 9.34
CA THR A 54 -5.59 19.27 9.63
C THR A 54 -4.33 19.21 10.50
N SER A 55 -4.20 18.15 11.30
CA SER A 55 -3.08 17.95 12.24
C SER A 55 -2.01 17.01 11.74
N THR A 56 -2.25 16.31 10.63
CA THR A 56 -1.33 15.32 10.04
C THR A 56 -1.11 15.55 8.55
N ALA A 57 -0.06 14.94 8.01
CA ALA A 57 0.28 14.98 6.58
C ALA A 57 0.86 13.64 6.09
N GLY A 58 0.21 12.54 6.49
CA GLY A 58 0.62 11.20 6.12
C GLY A 58 1.76 10.62 6.95
N SER A 59 2.13 9.40 6.63
CA SER A 59 3.22 8.66 7.28
C SER A 59 4.02 7.86 6.26
N TYR A 60 5.23 7.46 6.65
CA TYR A 60 6.07 6.58 5.83
C TYR A 60 7.00 5.75 6.72
N TYR A 61 7.42 4.61 6.21
CA TYR A 61 8.49 3.82 6.81
C TYR A 61 9.85 4.35 6.35
N ASP A 62 10.73 4.61 7.31
CA ASP A 62 12.11 4.99 7.06
C ASP A 62 13.00 3.76 7.25
N ALA A 63 13.56 3.27 6.14
CA ALA A 63 14.38 2.07 6.13
C ALA A 63 15.74 2.25 6.81
N GLU A 64 16.29 3.48 6.84
CA GLU A 64 17.57 3.77 7.49
C GLU A 64 17.44 3.70 9.01
N THR A 65 16.42 4.37 9.55
CA THR A 65 16.14 4.40 10.99
C THR A 65 15.30 3.21 11.46
N LYS A 66 14.79 2.39 10.52
CA LYS A 66 13.86 1.29 10.76
C LYS A 66 12.68 1.72 11.63
N SER A 67 12.11 2.86 11.32
CA SER A 67 11.06 3.51 12.10
C SER A 67 9.94 4.04 11.21
N VAL A 68 8.72 4.07 11.74
CA VAL A 68 7.61 4.74 11.09
C VAL A 68 7.63 6.22 11.46
N VAL A 69 7.67 7.08 10.45
CA VAL A 69 7.62 8.53 10.59
C VAL A 69 6.20 9.00 10.30
N VAL A 70 5.65 9.84 11.17
CA VAL A 70 4.34 10.48 10.99
C VAL A 70 4.51 11.98 10.88
N ASN A 71 4.10 12.54 9.75
CA ASN A 71 4.10 13.98 9.53
C ASN A 71 2.95 14.64 10.31
N VAL A 72 3.26 15.65 11.08
CA VAL A 72 2.30 16.40 11.92
C VAL A 72 2.52 17.91 11.77
N THR A 73 1.45 18.69 11.92
CA THR A 73 1.50 20.16 11.82
C THR A 73 1.48 20.86 13.17
N THR A 74 1.27 20.11 14.27
CA THR A 74 1.17 20.68 15.62
C THR A 74 2.03 19.91 16.61
N ARG A 75 2.49 20.60 17.67
CA ARG A 75 3.24 19.99 18.77
C ARG A 75 2.41 18.94 19.52
N LYS A 76 1.12 19.22 19.73
CA LYS A 76 0.20 18.27 20.38
C LYS A 76 0.08 16.94 19.62
N ALA A 77 -0.03 17.01 18.28
CA ALA A 77 -0.02 15.81 17.46
C ALA A 77 1.33 15.08 17.50
N ALA A 78 2.45 15.83 17.60
CA ALA A 78 3.78 15.23 17.74
C ALA A 78 3.94 14.44 19.06
N GLU A 79 3.35 14.90 20.14
CA GLU A 79 3.34 14.18 21.42
C GLU A 79 2.55 12.86 21.32
N ALA A 80 1.35 12.90 20.77
CA ALA A 80 0.55 11.70 20.54
C ALA A 80 1.24 10.67 19.63
N VAL A 81 2.00 11.13 18.62
CA VAL A 81 2.79 10.24 17.75
C VAL A 81 3.92 9.56 18.52
N ARG A 82 4.63 10.27 19.42
CA ARG A 82 5.67 9.66 20.27
C ARG A 82 5.11 8.64 21.24
N GLU A 83 3.98 8.97 21.88
CA GLU A 83 3.27 8.06 22.80
C GLU A 83 2.86 6.76 22.09
N ALA A 84 2.50 6.85 20.80
CA ALA A 84 2.19 5.69 19.99
C ALA A 84 3.42 4.92 19.46
N GLY A 85 4.64 5.31 19.82
CA GLY A 85 5.89 4.63 19.41
C GLY A 85 6.34 4.92 17.98
N ALA A 86 5.80 5.98 17.34
CA ALA A 86 6.24 6.47 16.04
C ALA A 86 7.12 7.72 16.17
N VAL A 87 7.82 8.08 15.10
CA VAL A 87 8.66 9.27 15.02
C VAL A 87 7.85 10.43 14.44
N PRO A 88 7.56 11.50 15.19
CA PRO A 88 6.88 12.65 14.63
C PRO A 88 7.84 13.52 13.84
N ARG A 89 7.40 14.01 12.70
CA ARG A 89 8.07 15.04 11.91
C ARG A 89 7.15 16.25 11.76
N LEU A 90 7.58 17.39 12.25
CA LEU A 90 6.86 18.66 12.03
C LEU A 90 7.01 19.09 10.57
N VAL A 91 5.88 19.39 9.94
CA VAL A 91 5.78 19.77 8.53
C VAL A 91 4.87 20.98 8.35
N THR A 92 5.01 21.65 7.22
CA THR A 92 4.28 22.90 6.91
C THR A 92 2.87 22.64 6.40
N HIS A 93 2.72 21.61 5.53
CA HIS A 93 1.46 21.37 4.82
C HIS A 93 0.71 20.21 5.44
N SER A 94 -0.55 20.44 5.81
CA SER A 94 -1.46 19.39 6.31
C SER A 94 -2.03 18.55 5.17
N SER A 95 -2.52 17.34 5.48
CA SER A 95 -3.24 16.50 4.51
C SER A 95 -4.42 17.24 3.87
N ALA A 96 -5.13 18.07 4.65
CA ALA A 96 -6.26 18.86 4.14
C ALA A 96 -5.82 19.91 3.09
N GLN A 97 -4.66 20.56 3.31
CA GLN A 97 -4.11 21.51 2.33
C GLN A 97 -3.63 20.80 1.06
N LEU A 98 -2.92 19.68 1.21
CA LEU A 98 -2.44 18.89 0.08
C LEU A 98 -3.59 18.27 -0.73
N ALA A 99 -4.69 17.88 -0.08
CA ALA A 99 -5.90 17.40 -0.75
C ALA A 99 -6.59 18.49 -1.59
N LYS A 100 -6.61 19.75 -1.10
CA LYS A 100 -7.12 20.88 -1.89
C LYS A 100 -6.28 21.12 -3.15
N ALA A 101 -4.95 21.02 -3.03
CA ALA A 101 -4.05 21.11 -4.18
C ALA A 101 -4.30 19.97 -5.19
N GLY A 102 -4.56 18.74 -4.70
CA GLY A 102 -4.97 17.62 -5.54
C GLY A 102 -6.29 17.85 -6.26
N ALA A 103 -7.26 18.45 -5.58
CA ALA A 103 -8.55 18.83 -6.22
C ALA A 103 -8.36 19.86 -7.32
N ALA A 104 -7.48 20.85 -7.15
CA ALA A 104 -7.15 21.83 -8.18
C ALA A 104 -6.41 21.18 -9.38
N THR A 105 -5.51 20.24 -9.13
CA THR A 105 -4.86 19.45 -10.17
C THR A 105 -5.89 18.64 -10.97
N LYS A 106 -6.85 18.00 -10.29
CA LYS A 106 -7.93 17.27 -10.92
C LYS A 106 -8.81 18.18 -11.80
N ALA A 107 -9.15 19.37 -11.30
CA ALA A 107 -10.01 20.32 -11.99
C ALA A 107 -9.36 20.87 -13.28
N ALA A 108 -8.05 20.85 -13.41
CA ALA A 108 -7.34 21.19 -14.64
C ALA A 108 -7.54 20.14 -15.73
N ASP A 109 -7.91 18.91 -15.38
CA ASP A 109 -8.29 17.78 -16.26
C ASP A 109 -7.33 17.55 -17.45
N ILE A 110 -6.03 17.59 -17.18
CA ILE A 110 -5.00 17.44 -18.21
C ILE A 110 -4.62 15.97 -18.35
N PRO A 111 -4.92 15.31 -19.48
CA PRO A 111 -4.49 13.95 -19.78
C PRO A 111 -2.96 13.82 -19.74
N GLY A 112 -2.47 12.64 -19.33
CA GLY A 112 -1.03 12.42 -19.17
C GLY A 112 -0.47 12.98 -17.87
N THR A 113 -1.34 13.23 -16.88
CA THR A 113 -0.92 13.63 -15.53
C THR A 113 -1.22 12.56 -14.49
N ALA A 114 -0.37 12.47 -13.47
CA ALA A 114 -0.58 11.67 -12.29
C ALA A 114 -0.12 12.45 -11.06
N TRP A 115 -0.80 12.31 -9.92
CA TRP A 115 -0.41 13.01 -8.71
C TRP A 115 -0.64 12.20 -7.45
N ALA A 116 0.26 12.39 -6.51
CA ALA A 116 0.16 11.83 -5.17
C ALA A 116 0.85 12.75 -4.15
N VAL A 117 0.47 12.63 -2.89
CA VAL A 117 1.20 13.26 -1.79
C VAL A 117 2.46 12.42 -1.51
N ASP A 118 3.62 13.03 -1.65
CA ASP A 118 4.86 12.45 -1.16
C ASP A 118 5.05 12.86 0.32
N PRO A 119 4.92 11.93 1.26
CA PRO A 119 5.07 12.26 2.67
C PRO A 119 6.52 12.60 3.05
N ARG A 120 7.52 12.19 2.26
CA ARG A 120 8.92 12.51 2.52
C ARG A 120 9.23 13.98 2.25
N SER A 121 8.74 14.52 1.15
CA SER A 121 8.89 15.94 0.83
C SER A 121 7.79 16.82 1.44
N ASN A 122 6.71 16.25 1.95
CA ASN A 122 5.49 16.93 2.40
C ASN A 122 4.86 17.81 1.29
N LYS A 123 4.81 17.28 0.07
CA LYS A 123 4.29 17.98 -1.10
C LYS A 123 3.33 17.11 -1.89
N LEU A 124 2.41 17.74 -2.60
CA LEU A 124 1.74 17.11 -3.73
C LEU A 124 2.72 17.10 -4.90
N VAL A 125 3.11 15.92 -5.35
CA VAL A 125 3.95 15.75 -6.53
C VAL A 125 3.04 15.44 -7.70
N VAL A 126 3.03 16.31 -8.70
CA VAL A 126 2.30 16.12 -9.96
C VAL A 126 3.32 15.74 -11.03
N SER A 127 3.15 14.56 -11.60
CA SER A 127 3.96 14.06 -12.72
C SER A 127 3.22 14.33 -14.03
N ALA A 128 3.89 14.96 -14.99
CA ALA A 128 3.38 15.20 -16.33
C ALA A 128 4.24 14.39 -17.33
N ASP A 129 3.60 13.54 -18.11
CA ASP A 129 4.26 12.69 -19.09
C ASP A 129 4.74 13.45 -20.35
N SER A 130 5.34 12.75 -21.32
CA SER A 130 5.89 13.37 -22.52
C SER A 130 4.82 13.94 -23.46
N ASN A 131 3.55 13.51 -23.38
CA ASN A 131 2.44 14.00 -24.19
C ASN A 131 1.87 15.33 -23.69
N VAL A 132 2.06 15.67 -22.41
CA VAL A 132 1.60 16.95 -21.86
C VAL A 132 2.32 18.10 -22.57
N SER A 133 1.59 18.93 -23.30
CA SER A 133 2.14 20.05 -24.05
C SER A 133 2.75 21.12 -23.13
N ARG A 134 3.48 22.08 -23.69
CA ARG A 134 3.98 23.23 -22.91
C ARG A 134 2.84 24.11 -22.42
N ALA A 135 1.76 24.24 -23.21
CA ALA A 135 0.58 25.01 -22.84
C ALA A 135 -0.15 24.35 -21.67
N ASP A 136 -0.43 23.04 -21.74
CA ASP A 136 -1.06 22.27 -20.69
C ASP A 136 -0.23 22.30 -19.39
N LEU A 137 1.09 22.22 -19.53
CA LEU A 137 2.01 22.34 -18.38
C LEU A 137 1.95 23.72 -17.72
N ALA A 138 1.78 24.79 -18.51
CA ALA A 138 1.59 26.15 -18.01
C ALA A 138 0.22 26.29 -17.32
N GLU A 139 -0.82 25.72 -17.89
CA GLU A 139 -2.16 25.65 -17.30
C GLU A 139 -2.15 24.91 -15.96
N LEU A 140 -1.54 23.73 -15.90
CA LEU A 140 -1.39 22.96 -14.67
C LEU A 140 -0.68 23.76 -13.57
N LYS A 141 0.43 24.45 -13.92
CA LYS A 141 1.16 25.30 -13.00
C LYS A 141 0.30 26.49 -12.54
N SER A 142 -0.49 27.08 -13.42
CA SER A 142 -1.41 28.17 -13.10
C SER A 142 -2.53 27.70 -12.14
N ALA A 143 -3.14 26.54 -12.42
CA ALA A 143 -4.18 25.96 -11.59
C ALA A 143 -3.70 25.63 -10.16
N THR A 144 -2.42 25.33 -10.01
CA THR A 144 -1.82 24.99 -8.72
C THR A 144 -1.01 26.11 -8.06
N ALA A 145 -0.90 27.27 -8.70
CA ALA A 145 -0.04 28.39 -8.24
C ALA A 145 -0.37 28.90 -6.83
N SER A 146 -1.65 28.92 -6.45
CA SER A 146 -2.10 29.38 -5.12
C SER A 146 -1.62 28.49 -3.96
N TYR A 147 -1.14 27.29 -4.24
CA TYR A 147 -0.62 26.35 -3.22
C TYR A 147 0.90 26.48 -3.02
N GLY A 148 1.57 27.32 -3.80
CA GLY A 148 3.00 27.63 -3.63
C GLY A 148 3.88 26.40 -3.59
N ASP A 149 4.71 26.28 -2.56
CA ASP A 149 5.66 25.18 -2.39
C ASP A 149 5.04 23.86 -1.94
N ALA A 150 3.74 23.83 -1.64
CA ALA A 150 3.00 22.60 -1.37
C ALA A 150 2.85 21.70 -2.61
N VAL A 151 3.09 22.23 -3.83
CA VAL A 151 2.97 21.49 -5.09
C VAL A 151 4.31 21.46 -5.82
N THR A 152 4.68 20.31 -6.33
CA THR A 152 5.80 20.16 -7.25
C THR A 152 5.31 19.50 -8.53
N VAL A 153 5.47 20.19 -9.66
CA VAL A 153 5.18 19.64 -11.00
C VAL A 153 6.49 19.21 -11.64
N LYS A 154 6.60 17.93 -12.00
CA LYS A 154 7.78 17.36 -12.69
C LYS A 154 7.37 16.68 -13.99
N ARG A 155 8.26 16.74 -14.99
CA ARG A 155 8.13 15.89 -16.17
C ARG A 155 8.71 14.52 -15.89
N VAL A 156 8.05 13.51 -16.45
CA VAL A 156 8.53 12.13 -16.47
C VAL A 156 8.70 11.67 -17.93
N SER A 157 9.60 10.73 -18.16
CA SER A 157 9.81 10.12 -19.48
C SER A 157 8.67 9.14 -19.80
N GLY A 158 8.43 8.90 -21.09
CA GLY A 158 7.35 8.04 -21.57
C GLY A 158 5.98 8.69 -21.42
N THR A 159 4.92 7.89 -21.58
CA THR A 159 3.52 8.33 -21.54
C THR A 159 2.74 7.45 -20.57
N PHE A 160 1.85 8.04 -19.78
CA PHE A 160 0.91 7.28 -18.97
C PHE A 160 -0.12 6.64 -19.89
N ARG A 161 -0.14 5.32 -19.91
CA ARG A 161 -1.08 4.52 -20.70
C ARG A 161 -1.49 3.28 -19.92
N LYS A 162 -2.66 2.75 -20.25
CA LYS A 162 -3.07 1.43 -19.79
C LYS A 162 -2.06 0.42 -20.35
N LEU A 163 -1.58 -0.46 -19.48
CA LEU A 163 -0.71 -1.55 -19.91
C LEU A 163 -1.64 -2.69 -20.31
N LEU A 164 -1.71 -2.97 -21.59
CA LEU A 164 -2.52 -4.05 -22.16
C LEU A 164 -1.59 -5.21 -22.43
N ASN A 165 -1.72 -6.29 -21.70
CA ASN A 165 -1.02 -7.56 -21.82
C ASN A 165 -0.12 -7.91 -20.62
N GLY A 166 -0.34 -9.03 -19.88
CA GLY A 166 0.53 -9.40 -18.92
C GLY A 166 0.49 -10.44 -17.87
N GLY A 167 1.18 -10.69 -16.87
CA GLY A 167 1.23 -11.65 -15.79
C GLY A 167 1.46 -13.09 -16.25
N THR A 168 0.92 -14.10 -15.59
CA THR A 168 0.66 -15.33 -16.35
C THR A 168 -0.32 -14.95 -17.43
N ALA A 169 0.06 -15.11 -18.68
CA ALA A 169 -0.71 -14.61 -19.80
C ALA A 169 -2.12 -15.18 -19.84
N ILE A 170 -3.11 -14.31 -19.89
CA ILE A 170 -4.51 -14.62 -20.19
C ILE A 170 -4.95 -13.85 -21.41
N TYR A 171 -5.79 -14.43 -22.22
CA TYR A 171 -6.19 -13.90 -23.51
C TYR A 171 -7.71 -13.78 -23.56
N ALA A 172 -8.21 -12.58 -23.89
CA ALA A 172 -9.63 -12.40 -24.20
C ALA A 172 -9.94 -12.88 -25.61
N ASP A 173 -11.21 -13.16 -25.88
CA ASP A 173 -11.72 -13.60 -27.18
C ASP A 173 -11.44 -12.64 -28.33
N ALA A 174 -11.21 -11.34 -28.08
CA ALA A 174 -10.79 -10.37 -29.08
C ALA A 174 -9.25 -10.28 -29.29
N GLY A 175 -8.48 -11.23 -28.77
CA GLY A 175 -7.01 -11.26 -28.91
C GLY A 175 -6.24 -10.35 -27.94
N TRP A 176 -6.91 -9.75 -26.97
CA TRP A 176 -6.26 -9.01 -25.89
C TRP A 176 -5.50 -9.96 -24.96
N ARG A 177 -4.35 -9.54 -24.50
CA ARG A 177 -3.56 -10.29 -23.52
C ARG A 177 -3.39 -9.48 -22.24
N CYS A 178 -3.77 -10.04 -21.10
CA CYS A 178 -3.57 -9.50 -19.77
C CYS A 178 -2.93 -10.52 -18.82
N SER A 179 -2.83 -10.20 -17.54
CA SER A 179 -2.27 -11.06 -16.50
C SER A 179 -3.30 -11.54 -15.53
N VAL A 180 -3.14 -12.75 -15.05
CA VAL A 180 -3.67 -13.14 -13.75
C VAL A 180 -2.99 -12.28 -12.66
N GLY A 181 -3.75 -11.56 -11.88
CA GLY A 181 -3.28 -10.89 -10.69
C GLY A 181 -3.10 -11.91 -9.57
N PHE A 182 -4.19 -12.33 -8.98
CA PHE A 182 -4.20 -13.33 -7.92
C PHE A 182 -5.35 -14.32 -8.13
N ASN A 183 -5.07 -15.59 -7.87
CA ASN A 183 -6.11 -16.57 -7.73
C ASN A 183 -6.81 -16.41 -6.38
N VAL A 184 -8.14 -16.43 -6.41
CA VAL A 184 -8.98 -16.16 -5.25
C VAL A 184 -10.14 -17.14 -5.22
N ARG A 185 -10.76 -17.28 -4.05
CA ARG A 185 -11.96 -18.12 -3.87
C ARG A 185 -13.03 -17.38 -3.08
N SER A 186 -14.29 -17.70 -3.38
CA SER A 186 -15.44 -17.27 -2.58
C SER A 186 -15.61 -18.14 -1.33
N SER A 187 -16.43 -17.68 -0.40
CA SER A 187 -16.84 -18.45 0.77
C SER A 187 -17.63 -19.73 0.40
N SER A 188 -18.27 -19.75 -0.78
CA SER A 188 -18.95 -20.93 -1.32
C SER A 188 -18.01 -21.95 -1.98
N GLY A 189 -16.70 -21.65 -2.07
CA GLY A 189 -15.69 -22.53 -2.66
C GLY A 189 -15.53 -22.42 -4.17
N ALA A 190 -16.15 -21.44 -4.82
CA ALA A 190 -15.92 -21.17 -6.24
C ALA A 190 -14.58 -20.43 -6.43
N TYR A 191 -13.88 -20.77 -7.52
CA TYR A 191 -12.57 -20.21 -7.84
C TYR A 191 -12.64 -19.15 -8.93
N TYR A 192 -11.82 -18.13 -8.76
CA TYR A 192 -11.70 -16.98 -9.67
C TYR A 192 -10.25 -16.52 -9.75
N PHE A 193 -9.96 -15.66 -10.71
CA PHE A 193 -8.77 -14.80 -10.63
C PHE A 193 -9.16 -13.33 -10.73
N LEU A 194 -8.37 -12.50 -10.08
CA LEU A 194 -8.42 -11.04 -10.22
C LEU A 194 -7.44 -10.60 -11.31
N THR A 195 -7.82 -9.56 -12.05
CA THR A 195 -6.98 -8.87 -13.03
C THR A 195 -7.35 -7.39 -13.03
N ALA A 196 -6.78 -6.58 -13.94
CA ALA A 196 -7.19 -5.18 -14.09
C ALA A 196 -8.60 -5.04 -14.68
N GLY A 197 -9.31 -4.00 -14.30
CA GLY A 197 -10.64 -3.69 -14.80
C GLY A 197 -10.63 -3.36 -16.29
N HIS A 198 -9.66 -2.54 -16.74
CA HIS A 198 -9.49 -2.23 -18.17
C HIS A 198 -9.20 -3.45 -19.04
N CYS A 199 -8.76 -4.57 -18.44
CA CYS A 199 -8.63 -5.85 -19.13
C CYS A 199 -9.98 -6.51 -19.36
N THR A 200 -10.89 -6.43 -18.39
CA THR A 200 -12.17 -7.17 -18.38
C THR A 200 -13.34 -6.37 -18.96
N ASP A 201 -13.21 -5.04 -19.01
CA ASP A 201 -14.26 -4.17 -19.53
C ASP A 201 -14.54 -4.43 -21.01
N GLY A 202 -15.75 -4.91 -21.30
CA GLY A 202 -16.19 -5.28 -22.66
C GLY A 202 -15.68 -6.65 -23.16
N TYR A 203 -14.93 -7.43 -22.36
CA TYR A 203 -14.40 -8.74 -22.76
C TYR A 203 -15.00 -9.88 -21.94
N PRO A 204 -15.91 -10.67 -22.52
CA PRO A 204 -16.66 -11.66 -21.76
C PRO A 204 -15.92 -12.96 -21.48
N ASN A 205 -14.94 -13.38 -22.31
CA ASN A 205 -14.34 -14.71 -22.25
C ASN A 205 -12.81 -14.69 -22.21
N TRP A 206 -12.25 -15.64 -21.43
CA TRP A 206 -10.81 -15.72 -21.20
C TRP A 206 -10.23 -17.10 -21.49
N TYR A 207 -8.99 -17.11 -21.98
CA TYR A 207 -8.25 -18.29 -22.43
C TYR A 207 -6.81 -18.26 -21.90
N THR A 208 -6.17 -19.45 -21.80
CA THR A 208 -4.78 -19.55 -21.35
C THR A 208 -3.74 -19.33 -22.46
N ASN A 209 -4.14 -19.26 -23.73
CA ASN A 209 -3.23 -19.14 -24.86
C ASN A 209 -3.78 -18.25 -25.97
N SER A 210 -2.88 -17.70 -26.78
CA SER A 210 -3.21 -16.80 -27.90
C SER A 210 -4.00 -17.47 -29.04
N GLY A 211 -3.97 -18.80 -29.12
CA GLY A 211 -4.76 -19.55 -30.08
C GLY A 211 -6.20 -19.79 -29.62
N LEU A 212 -6.58 -19.27 -28.47
CA LEU A 212 -7.92 -19.37 -27.87
C LEU A 212 -8.47 -20.80 -27.77
N SER A 213 -7.56 -21.79 -27.64
CA SER A 213 -7.96 -23.22 -27.65
C SER A 213 -8.26 -23.75 -26.24
N THR A 214 -7.79 -23.09 -25.18
CA THR A 214 -8.01 -23.54 -23.82
C THR A 214 -8.78 -22.45 -23.06
N TYR A 215 -10.10 -22.61 -23.03
CA TYR A 215 -11.01 -21.74 -22.31
C TYR A 215 -10.76 -21.80 -20.81
N VAL A 216 -10.84 -20.68 -20.12
CA VAL A 216 -10.72 -20.54 -18.65
C VAL A 216 -12.11 -20.33 -18.03
N GLY A 217 -12.79 -19.27 -18.47
CA GLY A 217 -14.07 -18.87 -17.94
C GLY A 217 -14.48 -17.46 -18.32
N PRO A 218 -15.66 -16.98 -17.87
CA PRO A 218 -16.16 -15.66 -18.21
C PRO A 218 -15.72 -14.61 -17.22
N THR A 219 -15.66 -13.35 -17.69
CA THR A 219 -15.71 -12.17 -16.83
C THR A 219 -17.03 -12.18 -16.05
N ILE A 220 -16.95 -12.04 -14.75
CA ILE A 220 -18.11 -11.95 -13.86
C ILE A 220 -18.46 -10.50 -13.58
N ASP A 221 -17.43 -9.67 -13.38
CA ASP A 221 -17.63 -8.23 -13.16
C ASP A 221 -16.34 -7.46 -13.47
N SER A 222 -16.49 -6.16 -13.74
CA SER A 222 -15.41 -5.24 -14.08
C SER A 222 -15.71 -3.86 -13.47
N SER A 223 -14.72 -3.26 -12.85
CA SER A 223 -14.79 -1.89 -12.33
C SER A 223 -13.72 -1.04 -13.00
N PHE A 224 -14.14 -0.31 -14.04
CA PHE A 224 -13.32 0.60 -14.82
C PHE A 224 -14.23 1.58 -15.61
N PRO A 225 -13.88 2.87 -15.77
CA PRO A 225 -12.87 3.61 -15.02
C PRO A 225 -13.31 3.91 -13.57
N THR A 226 -12.62 4.72 -12.84
CA THR A 226 -12.72 5.03 -11.40
C THR A 226 -11.85 4.11 -10.56
N ASN A 227 -12.08 2.82 -10.63
CA ASN A 227 -11.18 1.75 -10.16
C ASN A 227 -10.54 1.04 -11.37
N ASP A 228 -9.66 0.07 -11.09
CA ASP A 228 -9.07 -0.74 -12.15
C ASP A 228 -8.89 -2.20 -11.70
N TYR A 229 -10.02 -2.88 -11.44
CA TYR A 229 -10.05 -4.30 -11.08
C TYR A 229 -11.21 -5.03 -11.75
N GLY A 230 -10.99 -6.30 -12.08
CA GLY A 230 -11.98 -7.20 -12.62
C GLY A 230 -11.81 -8.62 -12.12
N ILE A 231 -12.86 -9.41 -12.24
CA ILE A 231 -12.90 -10.79 -11.75
C ILE A 231 -13.39 -11.75 -12.83
N VAL A 232 -12.67 -12.85 -13.01
CA VAL A 232 -12.96 -13.91 -13.98
C VAL A 232 -13.14 -15.23 -13.23
N ARG A 233 -14.21 -15.98 -13.53
CA ARG A 233 -14.48 -17.29 -12.91
C ARG A 233 -13.72 -18.39 -13.63
N TYR A 234 -13.29 -19.40 -12.88
CA TYR A 234 -12.79 -20.64 -13.45
C TYR A 234 -13.96 -21.59 -13.71
N ASP A 235 -14.36 -21.78 -14.98
CA ASP A 235 -15.37 -22.75 -15.39
C ASP A 235 -14.72 -24.04 -15.88
N ASN A 236 -13.48 -23.96 -16.38
CA ASN A 236 -12.73 -25.13 -16.84
C ASN A 236 -11.92 -25.75 -15.69
N THR A 237 -12.40 -26.85 -15.16
CA THR A 237 -11.74 -27.60 -14.07
C THR A 237 -10.39 -28.23 -14.45
N GLY A 238 -10.05 -28.28 -15.74
CA GLY A 238 -8.74 -28.72 -16.23
C GLY A 238 -7.65 -27.66 -16.16
N VAL A 239 -8.02 -26.40 -15.87
CA VAL A 239 -7.06 -25.32 -15.70
C VAL A 239 -6.63 -25.23 -14.24
N SER A 240 -5.33 -25.46 -14.00
CA SER A 240 -4.76 -25.32 -12.65
C SER A 240 -4.71 -23.85 -12.24
N HIS A 241 -5.08 -23.55 -10.98
CA HIS A 241 -5.16 -22.21 -10.42
C HIS A 241 -4.63 -22.15 -8.97
N PRO A 242 -3.34 -22.51 -8.73
CA PRO A 242 -2.76 -22.47 -7.38
C PRO A 242 -2.75 -21.05 -6.82
N GLY A 243 -2.81 -20.90 -5.48
CA GLY A 243 -2.72 -19.62 -4.77
C GLY A 243 -1.33 -18.99 -4.79
N THR A 244 -0.63 -19.05 -5.93
CA THR A 244 0.76 -18.65 -6.07
C THR A 244 0.97 -17.62 -7.16
N VAL A 245 2.10 -16.90 -7.11
CA VAL A 245 2.60 -15.98 -8.15
C VAL A 245 3.83 -16.58 -8.82
N ASN A 246 3.84 -16.62 -10.15
CA ASN A 246 4.97 -17.10 -10.95
C ASN A 246 6.18 -16.16 -10.80
N LEU A 247 7.33 -16.71 -10.46
CA LEU A 247 8.58 -15.96 -10.34
C LEU A 247 9.45 -16.00 -11.62
N TYR A 248 8.98 -16.67 -12.68
CA TYR A 248 9.67 -16.79 -13.98
C TYR A 248 11.10 -17.34 -13.92
N ASN A 249 11.48 -17.96 -12.83
CA ASN A 249 12.77 -18.64 -12.60
C ASN A 249 12.62 -20.14 -12.36
N GLY A 250 11.43 -20.71 -12.67
CA GLY A 250 11.07 -22.09 -12.42
C GLY A 250 10.45 -22.35 -11.03
N THR A 251 10.27 -21.28 -10.21
CA THR A 251 9.62 -21.34 -8.90
C THR A 251 8.40 -20.42 -8.84
N SER A 252 7.62 -20.56 -7.78
CA SER A 252 6.47 -19.69 -7.49
C SER A 252 6.53 -19.16 -6.05
N GLN A 253 5.96 -17.99 -5.83
CA GLN A 253 5.75 -17.41 -4.50
C GLN A 253 4.35 -17.77 -4.01
N ASP A 254 4.26 -18.41 -2.88
CA ASP A 254 2.98 -18.67 -2.20
C ASP A 254 2.35 -17.39 -1.66
N ILE A 255 1.04 -17.21 -1.85
CA ILE A 255 0.29 -16.02 -1.42
C ILE A 255 -0.79 -16.46 -0.44
N THR A 256 -0.60 -16.17 0.81
CA THR A 256 -1.45 -16.63 1.92
C THR A 256 -2.31 -15.55 2.56
N SER A 257 -2.06 -14.29 2.23
CA SER A 257 -2.78 -13.15 2.79
C SER A 257 -2.79 -11.95 1.84
N ALA A 258 -3.58 -10.94 2.16
CA ALA A 258 -3.58 -9.64 1.49
C ALA A 258 -3.36 -8.52 2.50
N ALA A 259 -2.72 -7.44 2.09
CA ALA A 259 -2.48 -6.29 2.93
C ALA A 259 -2.56 -4.98 2.14
N ASN A 260 -2.82 -3.88 2.84
CA ASN A 260 -2.70 -2.54 2.28
C ASN A 260 -1.22 -2.15 2.20
N ALA A 261 -0.84 -1.54 1.10
CA ALA A 261 0.49 -0.99 0.93
C ALA A 261 0.80 0.16 1.90
N TYR A 262 2.07 0.38 2.19
CA TYR A 262 2.56 1.57 2.88
C TYR A 262 3.75 2.20 2.16
N VAL A 263 3.92 3.50 2.26
CA VAL A 263 5.03 4.20 1.61
C VAL A 263 6.37 3.75 2.20
N GLY A 264 7.29 3.34 1.32
CA GLY A 264 8.57 2.75 1.69
C GLY A 264 8.57 1.22 1.75
N GLU A 265 7.44 0.56 1.46
CA GLU A 265 7.35 -0.90 1.38
C GLU A 265 8.15 -1.41 0.18
N SER A 266 8.97 -2.43 0.42
CA SER A 266 9.68 -3.14 -0.65
C SER A 266 8.76 -4.17 -1.27
N VAL A 267 8.53 -4.07 -2.56
CA VAL A 267 7.56 -4.88 -3.28
C VAL A 267 8.14 -5.49 -4.55
N LYS A 268 7.52 -6.56 -5.03
CA LYS A 268 7.80 -7.16 -6.32
C LYS A 268 6.54 -7.19 -7.17
N ARG A 269 6.72 -7.01 -8.48
CA ARG A 269 5.67 -7.24 -9.46
C ARG A 269 6.02 -8.46 -10.30
N SER A 270 5.03 -9.29 -10.59
CA SER A 270 5.13 -10.36 -11.59
C SER A 270 4.21 -10.07 -12.77
N GLY A 271 4.74 -10.22 -13.98
CA GLY A 271 4.01 -10.00 -15.21
C GLY A 271 4.61 -10.75 -16.38
N SER A 272 3.83 -11.08 -17.44
CA SER A 272 4.25 -12.00 -18.51
C SER A 272 5.08 -11.36 -19.61
N THR A 273 5.16 -10.04 -19.67
CA THR A 273 6.03 -9.36 -20.63
C THR A 273 7.44 -9.22 -20.06
N THR A 274 7.55 -8.73 -18.83
CA THR A 274 8.85 -8.39 -18.25
C THR A 274 9.21 -9.25 -17.03
N SER A 275 8.44 -10.33 -16.77
CA SER A 275 8.71 -11.26 -15.68
C SER A 275 8.62 -10.59 -14.28
N VAL A 276 9.63 -10.72 -13.43
CA VAL A 276 9.60 -10.19 -12.05
C VAL A 276 10.55 -9.02 -11.89
N HIS A 277 10.02 -7.91 -11.44
CA HIS A 277 10.78 -6.73 -11.07
C HIS A 277 10.46 -6.27 -9.66
N GLY A 278 11.45 -5.75 -8.96
CA GLY A 278 11.32 -5.23 -7.61
C GLY A 278 11.39 -3.70 -7.56
N GLY A 279 10.89 -3.14 -6.49
CA GLY A 279 10.95 -1.71 -6.22
C GLY A 279 10.35 -1.36 -4.87
N THR A 280 9.92 -0.12 -4.75
CA THR A 280 9.42 0.44 -3.50
C THR A 280 8.15 1.26 -3.74
N VAL A 281 7.19 1.16 -2.83
CA VAL A 281 6.01 2.03 -2.82
C VAL A 281 6.44 3.47 -2.55
N GLN A 282 6.09 4.37 -3.47
CA GLN A 282 6.48 5.79 -3.43
C GLN A 282 5.36 6.68 -2.85
N ALA A 283 4.11 6.38 -3.20
CA ALA A 283 2.94 7.09 -2.72
C ALA A 283 1.70 6.20 -2.74
N LEU A 284 0.68 6.61 -2.02
CA LEU A 284 -0.64 5.98 -1.97
C LEU A 284 -1.70 6.99 -2.41
N ASN A 285 -2.90 6.47 -2.71
CA ASN A 285 -4.03 7.26 -3.18
C ASN A 285 -3.68 8.14 -4.40
N ALA A 286 -2.84 7.62 -5.28
CA ALA A 286 -2.51 8.28 -6.53
C ALA A 286 -3.73 8.29 -7.46
N THR A 287 -3.83 9.34 -8.25
CA THR A 287 -4.82 9.45 -9.33
C THR A 287 -4.09 9.49 -10.65
N VAL A 288 -4.57 8.74 -11.63
CA VAL A 288 -4.02 8.75 -13.00
C VAL A 288 -5.14 9.06 -13.98
N ASN A 289 -4.92 10.06 -14.81
CA ASN A 289 -5.77 10.36 -15.97
C ASN A 289 -5.11 9.79 -17.22
N TYR A 290 -5.64 8.68 -17.71
CA TYR A 290 -5.16 8.00 -18.92
C TYR A 290 -5.65 8.68 -20.21
N GLY A 291 -6.57 9.65 -20.10
CA GLY A 291 -7.24 10.30 -21.22
C GLY A 291 -8.52 9.58 -21.65
N GLY A 292 -9.30 10.21 -22.54
CA GLY A 292 -10.55 9.61 -23.05
C GLY A 292 -11.67 9.44 -22.00
N GLY A 293 -11.56 10.08 -20.85
CA GLY A 293 -12.48 9.92 -19.71
C GLY A 293 -12.03 8.86 -18.70
N ASP A 294 -10.92 8.17 -18.96
CA ASP A 294 -10.42 7.09 -18.09
C ASP A 294 -9.56 7.66 -16.95
N VAL A 295 -10.20 8.04 -15.87
CA VAL A 295 -9.53 8.50 -14.65
C VAL A 295 -9.67 7.43 -13.55
N VAL A 296 -8.52 6.97 -13.02
CA VAL A 296 -8.46 5.96 -11.97
C VAL A 296 -7.90 6.58 -10.68
N TYR A 297 -8.52 6.26 -9.56
CA TYR A 297 -8.22 6.84 -8.25
C TYR A 297 -7.70 5.79 -7.28
N GLY A 298 -7.14 6.25 -6.15
CA GLY A 298 -6.79 5.37 -5.03
C GLY A 298 -5.59 4.46 -5.26
N LEU A 299 -4.84 4.66 -6.35
CA LEU A 299 -3.77 3.77 -6.78
C LEU A 299 -2.53 3.83 -5.88
N ILE A 300 -1.81 2.71 -5.83
CA ILE A 300 -0.47 2.59 -5.24
C ILE A 300 0.54 3.01 -6.31
N GLN A 301 1.35 4.02 -6.05
CA GLN A 301 2.44 4.43 -6.94
C GLN A 301 3.75 3.79 -6.49
N THR A 302 4.49 3.18 -7.42
CA THR A 302 5.80 2.56 -7.18
C THR A 302 6.84 3.04 -8.18
N ASN A 303 8.11 2.72 -7.93
CA ASN A 303 9.19 2.79 -8.90
C ASN A 303 9.50 1.42 -9.56
N VAL A 304 8.65 0.44 -9.37
CA VAL A 304 8.70 -0.81 -10.13
C VAL A 304 8.44 -0.50 -11.58
N CYS A 305 9.21 -1.07 -12.50
CA CYS A 305 8.93 -0.95 -13.93
C CYS A 305 7.81 -1.91 -14.37
N ALA A 306 7.10 -1.54 -15.41
CA ALA A 306 6.18 -2.41 -16.14
C ALA A 306 6.08 -1.96 -17.59
N GLU A 307 5.78 -2.90 -18.48
CA GLU A 307 5.61 -2.63 -19.89
C GLU A 307 4.24 -3.08 -20.39
N PRO A 308 3.82 -2.66 -21.60
CA PRO A 308 2.64 -3.23 -22.24
C PRO A 308 2.71 -4.75 -22.19
N GLY A 309 1.85 -5.34 -21.42
CA GLY A 309 1.98 -6.72 -21.16
C GLY A 309 1.92 -7.13 -19.69
N ASP A 310 2.01 -6.26 -18.78
CA ASP A 310 2.01 -6.58 -17.36
C ASP A 310 0.70 -6.20 -16.63
N SER A 311 -0.31 -5.68 -17.37
CA SER A 311 -1.63 -5.28 -16.85
C SER A 311 -2.33 -6.40 -16.08
N GLY A 312 -2.87 -6.08 -14.92
CA GLY A 312 -3.53 -7.02 -14.02
C GLY A 312 -2.55 -7.85 -13.19
N GLY A 313 -1.25 -7.86 -13.52
CA GLY A 313 -0.22 -8.65 -12.86
C GLY A 313 -0.07 -8.33 -11.37
N SER A 314 0.46 -9.28 -10.62
CA SER A 314 0.54 -9.25 -9.16
C SER A 314 1.59 -8.27 -8.66
N LEU A 315 1.23 -7.36 -7.75
CA LEU A 315 2.16 -6.69 -6.85
C LEU A 315 2.09 -7.38 -5.49
N PHE A 316 3.24 -7.79 -4.93
CA PHE A 316 3.28 -8.57 -3.69
C PHE A 316 4.51 -8.25 -2.82
N ASP A 317 4.39 -8.49 -1.50
CA ASP A 317 5.47 -8.48 -0.51
C ASP A 317 5.51 -9.84 0.19
N GLY A 318 6.53 -10.66 -0.11
CA GLY A 318 6.60 -12.04 0.41
C GLY A 318 5.33 -12.82 0.07
N THR A 319 4.61 -13.27 1.08
CA THR A 319 3.36 -14.04 0.94
C THR A 319 2.09 -13.18 0.89
N LYS A 320 2.23 -11.84 0.82
CA LYS A 320 1.10 -10.91 0.85
C LYS A 320 0.79 -10.37 -0.55
N ALA A 321 -0.45 -10.49 -0.97
CA ALA A 321 -1.01 -9.78 -2.10
C ALA A 321 -1.17 -8.29 -1.75
N ILE A 322 -0.69 -7.38 -2.60
CA ILE A 322 -0.70 -5.94 -2.37
C ILE A 322 -1.54 -5.20 -3.43
N GLY A 323 -1.35 -5.49 -4.71
CA GLY A 323 -2.04 -4.76 -5.76
C GLY A 323 -2.08 -5.47 -7.11
N LEU A 324 -2.84 -4.90 -8.04
CA LEU A 324 -2.99 -5.32 -9.43
C LEU A 324 -2.41 -4.23 -10.35
N THR A 325 -1.59 -4.59 -11.32
CA THR A 325 -0.98 -3.63 -12.24
C THR A 325 -2.05 -2.90 -13.05
N SER A 326 -2.13 -1.58 -12.92
CA SER A 326 -3.03 -0.70 -13.65
C SER A 326 -2.35 -0.10 -14.88
N GLY A 327 -1.37 0.75 -14.67
CA GLY A 327 -0.67 1.41 -15.75
C GLY A 327 0.59 2.13 -15.27
N GLY A 328 1.30 2.77 -16.18
CA GLY A 328 2.53 3.44 -15.80
C GLY A 328 3.21 4.18 -16.93
N SER A 329 4.44 4.62 -16.69
CA SER A 329 5.33 5.24 -17.68
C SER A 329 6.75 4.69 -17.55
N GLY A 330 7.53 4.78 -18.61
CA GLY A 330 8.88 4.22 -18.69
C GLY A 330 8.87 2.77 -19.17
N ASP A 331 9.98 2.07 -18.96
CA ASP A 331 10.19 0.67 -19.35
C ASP A 331 11.13 -0.03 -18.36
N CYS A 332 11.34 -1.34 -18.51
CA CYS A 332 12.20 -2.10 -17.62
C CYS A 332 13.70 -2.03 -17.99
N THR A 333 14.08 -1.29 -19.01
CA THR A 333 15.47 -1.00 -19.36
C THR A 333 15.96 0.28 -18.70
N SER A 334 15.15 1.34 -18.76
CA SER A 334 15.48 2.67 -18.23
C SER A 334 14.85 3.00 -16.88
N GLY A 335 13.97 2.11 -16.39
CA GLY A 335 13.15 2.33 -15.19
C GLY A 335 11.85 3.03 -15.49
N GLY A 336 10.92 2.99 -14.52
CA GLY A 336 9.58 3.52 -14.72
C GLY A 336 8.86 3.87 -13.43
N THR A 337 7.68 4.41 -13.60
CA THR A 337 6.69 4.61 -12.55
C THR A 337 5.47 3.77 -12.90
N THR A 338 5.07 2.87 -12.02
CA THR A 338 3.89 2.02 -12.22
C THR A 338 2.89 2.24 -11.10
N PHE A 339 1.62 2.23 -11.47
CA PHE A 339 0.48 2.37 -10.58
C PHE A 339 -0.25 1.03 -10.48
N PHE A 340 -0.71 0.73 -9.27
CA PHE A 340 -1.40 -0.52 -8.97
C PHE A 340 -2.71 -0.24 -8.25
N GLN A 341 -3.75 -0.95 -8.63
CA GLN A 341 -4.99 -0.99 -7.89
C GLN A 341 -4.79 -1.76 -6.58
N PRO A 342 -5.16 -1.24 -5.39
CA PRO A 342 -5.10 -2.00 -4.15
C PRO A 342 -5.93 -3.29 -4.25
N VAL A 343 -5.31 -4.45 -3.98
CA VAL A 343 -6.00 -5.74 -4.08
C VAL A 343 -7.07 -5.92 -3.01
N THR A 344 -6.87 -5.32 -1.84
CA THR A 344 -7.83 -5.41 -0.71
C THR A 344 -9.19 -4.83 -1.05
N GLU A 345 -9.23 -3.81 -1.90
CA GLU A 345 -10.47 -3.22 -2.42
C GLU A 345 -11.21 -4.21 -3.32
N ALA A 346 -10.52 -4.81 -4.30
CA ALA A 346 -11.11 -5.81 -5.19
C ALA A 346 -11.60 -7.05 -4.43
N LEU A 347 -10.81 -7.55 -3.45
CA LEU A 347 -11.20 -8.67 -2.59
C LEU A 347 -12.49 -8.38 -1.81
N SER A 348 -12.59 -7.16 -1.26
CA SER A 348 -13.77 -6.72 -0.51
C SER A 348 -15.00 -6.55 -1.42
N ALA A 349 -14.82 -5.93 -2.59
CA ALA A 349 -15.90 -5.67 -3.53
C ALA A 349 -16.53 -6.98 -4.04
N TYR A 350 -15.70 -8.00 -4.28
CA TYR A 350 -16.16 -9.28 -4.82
C TYR A 350 -16.44 -10.37 -3.77
N GLY A 351 -16.18 -10.10 -2.49
CA GLY A 351 -16.41 -11.06 -1.42
C GLY A 351 -15.54 -12.32 -1.55
N VAL A 352 -14.29 -12.17 -2.00
CA VAL A 352 -13.34 -13.27 -2.24
C VAL A 352 -12.08 -13.10 -1.42
N SER A 353 -11.30 -14.18 -1.28
CA SER A 353 -10.02 -14.17 -0.57
C SER A 353 -8.94 -14.91 -1.35
N VAL A 354 -7.68 -14.52 -1.19
CA VAL A 354 -6.52 -15.33 -1.58
C VAL A 354 -6.48 -16.62 -0.73
N TYR A 355 -5.83 -17.68 -1.19
CA TYR A 355 -5.78 -18.97 -0.51
C TYR A 355 -4.47 -19.69 -0.72
#